data_8116b1f197ab17396728c0aa6528589e
#
_entry.id   8116b1f197ab17396728c0aa6528589e
#
_cell.length_a   1.000
_cell.length_b   1.000
_cell.length_c   1.000
_cell.angle_alpha   90.00
_cell.angle_beta   90.00
_cell.angle_gamma   90.00
#
_symmetry.space_group_name_H-M   'P 1'
#
loop_
_entity.id
_entity.type
_entity.pdbx_description
1 polymer ?
#
loop_
_entity_poly.entity_id
_entity_poly.type
_entity_poly.pdbx_seq_one_letter_code
_entity_poly.pdbx_strand_id
1 'polypeptide(L)'
;FRVRIDEPVQLKYLQKCCTQQFSEAAQSVTGRLLSVIFVGENSGAVAGDPAVISGDGVERFSEIEEDMLISPDYNFDGFVIGPGNRLAHAAATAVSNKPGRAYNPLFIHGGVGLGKTHLLQSICQTAMSIHQSMRIYYVSCNGFMTQFLEAVQAGEMSLFRNRFRSFDMLVIDDIH
;
A
#
# COMPACT_ATOMS: atom_id res chain seq x y z
N PHE A 1 10.33 -9.49 -21.49
CA PHE A 1 9.30 -10.52 -21.25
C PHE A 1 8.05 -9.83 -20.74
N ARG A 2 6.89 -10.09 -21.32
CA ARG A 2 5.61 -9.48 -20.90
C ARG A 2 4.72 -10.54 -20.27
N VAL A 3 4.23 -10.25 -19.05
CA VAL A 3 3.26 -11.08 -18.33
C VAL A 3 1.94 -10.32 -18.28
N ARG A 4 0.87 -10.89 -18.82
CA ARG A 4 -0.46 -10.30 -18.79
C ARG A 4 -1.16 -10.68 -17.48
N ILE A 5 -1.77 -9.72 -16.83
CA ILE A 5 -2.49 -9.86 -15.57
C ILE A 5 -3.86 -9.20 -15.73
N ASP A 6 -4.91 -9.95 -15.46
CA ASP A 6 -6.30 -9.50 -15.68
C ASP A 6 -6.83 -8.65 -14.50
N GLU A 7 -6.28 -8.83 -13.29
CA GLU A 7 -6.71 -8.11 -12.11
C GLU A 7 -5.80 -6.90 -11.79
N PRO A 8 -6.36 -5.67 -11.72
CA PRO A 8 -5.57 -4.45 -11.50
C PRO A 8 -4.78 -4.43 -10.18
N VAL A 9 -5.32 -5.06 -9.13
CA VAL A 9 -4.67 -5.12 -7.81
C VAL A 9 -3.44 -6.03 -7.86
N GLN A 10 -3.59 -7.22 -8.47
CA GLN A 10 -2.48 -8.15 -8.65
C GLN A 10 -1.39 -7.57 -9.56
N LEU A 11 -1.79 -6.81 -10.58
CA LEU A 11 -0.85 -6.15 -11.50
C LEU A 11 0.08 -5.20 -10.73
N LYS A 12 -0.45 -4.32 -9.89
CA LYS A 12 0.35 -3.39 -9.07
C LYS A 12 1.28 -4.12 -8.11
N TYR A 13 0.77 -5.15 -7.45
CA TYR A 13 1.57 -5.96 -6.52
C TYR A 13 2.76 -6.62 -7.24
N LEU A 14 2.52 -7.28 -8.37
CA LEU A 14 3.56 -7.95 -9.14
C LEU A 14 4.57 -6.97 -9.73
N GLN A 15 4.13 -5.81 -10.20
CA GLN A 15 5.02 -4.76 -10.69
C GLN A 15 5.97 -4.26 -9.61
N LYS A 16 5.50 -4.09 -8.37
CA LYS A 16 6.29 -3.49 -7.30
C LYS A 16 7.12 -4.53 -6.52
N CYS A 17 6.53 -5.68 -6.20
CA CYS A 17 7.15 -6.64 -5.28
C CYS A 17 7.87 -7.80 -5.96
N CYS A 18 7.50 -8.15 -7.21
CA CYS A 18 7.97 -9.38 -7.83
C CYS A 18 8.81 -9.17 -9.10
N THR A 19 8.94 -7.93 -9.61
CA THR A 19 9.67 -7.65 -10.86
C THR A 19 11.12 -8.14 -10.81
N GLN A 20 11.79 -7.96 -9.68
CA GLN A 20 13.17 -8.42 -9.52
C GLN A 20 13.27 -9.92 -9.51
N GLN A 21 12.45 -10.64 -8.73
CA GLN A 21 12.44 -12.09 -8.64
C GLN A 21 12.11 -12.73 -10.00
N PHE A 22 11.14 -12.17 -10.72
CA PHE A 22 10.81 -12.65 -12.07
C PHE A 22 11.93 -12.37 -13.09
N SER A 23 12.63 -11.24 -12.97
CA SER A 23 13.77 -10.93 -13.82
C SER A 23 14.95 -11.86 -13.55
N GLU A 24 15.25 -12.16 -12.29
CA GLU A 24 16.28 -13.12 -11.89
C GLU A 24 15.93 -14.54 -12.34
N ALA A 25 14.69 -14.97 -12.16
CA ALA A 25 14.22 -16.27 -12.64
C ALA A 25 14.29 -16.37 -14.18
N ALA A 26 13.86 -15.34 -14.90
CA ALA A 26 13.95 -15.29 -16.35
C ALA A 26 15.41 -15.32 -16.83
N GLN A 27 16.30 -14.65 -16.14
CA GLN A 27 17.73 -14.67 -16.43
C GLN A 27 18.35 -16.06 -16.17
N SER A 28 17.97 -16.73 -15.07
CA SER A 28 18.50 -18.06 -14.74
C SER A 28 18.09 -19.13 -15.76
N VAL A 29 16.90 -19.00 -16.35
CA VAL A 29 16.37 -19.94 -17.35
C VAL A 29 16.91 -19.64 -18.75
N THR A 30 17.06 -18.37 -19.11
CA THR A 30 17.40 -17.97 -20.49
C THR A 30 18.87 -17.62 -20.68
N GLY A 31 19.64 -17.44 -19.61
CA GLY A 31 21.03 -16.98 -19.64
C GLY A 31 21.21 -15.55 -20.15
N ARG A 32 20.12 -14.77 -20.27
CA ARG A 32 20.15 -13.39 -20.78
C ARG A 32 19.54 -12.44 -19.76
N LEU A 33 20.09 -11.23 -19.65
CA LEU A 33 19.49 -10.15 -18.89
C LEU A 33 18.16 -9.73 -19.57
N LEU A 34 17.05 -10.07 -18.91
CA LEU A 34 15.71 -9.76 -19.40
C LEU A 34 14.99 -8.91 -18.36
N SER A 35 14.40 -7.81 -18.82
CA SER A 35 13.44 -7.08 -18.00
C SER A 35 12.06 -7.72 -18.13
N VAL A 36 11.41 -7.95 -17.00
CA VAL A 36 10.03 -8.45 -16.95
C VAL A 36 9.10 -7.25 -16.75
N ILE A 37 8.09 -7.13 -17.61
CA ILE A 37 7.06 -6.09 -17.53
C ILE A 37 5.71 -6.76 -17.38
N PHE A 38 4.99 -6.42 -16.32
CA PHE A 38 3.61 -6.84 -16.12
C PHE A 38 2.67 -5.82 -16.76
N VAL A 39 1.73 -6.27 -17.58
CA VAL A 39 0.77 -5.41 -18.30
C VAL A 39 -0.66 -5.86 -18.02
N GLY A 40 -1.56 -4.89 -17.74
CA GLY A 40 -3.00 -5.13 -17.63
C GLY A 40 -3.70 -4.99 -18.99
N GLU A 41 -4.96 -5.43 -19.06
CA GLU A 41 -5.75 -5.42 -20.31
C GLU A 41 -5.95 -4.02 -20.92
N ASN A 42 -5.86 -2.93 -20.13
CA ASN A 42 -6.09 -1.56 -20.59
C ASN A 42 -4.81 -0.77 -20.93
N SER A 43 -3.65 -1.41 -20.99
CA SER A 43 -2.42 -0.74 -21.41
C SER A 43 -2.33 -0.72 -22.93
N GLY A 44 -3.12 0.13 -23.57
CA GLY A 44 -2.91 0.51 -24.96
C GLY A 44 -1.50 1.08 -25.13
N ALA A 45 -0.81 0.58 -26.14
CA ALA A 45 0.54 0.98 -26.48
C ALA A 45 0.67 2.51 -26.59
N VAL A 46 1.51 3.11 -25.74
CA VAL A 46 2.05 4.43 -26.02
C VAL A 46 3.56 4.28 -26.13
N ALA A 47 4.02 4.18 -27.37
CA ALA A 47 5.35 4.59 -27.74
C ALA A 47 5.25 6.11 -27.99
N GLY A 48 6.00 6.91 -27.25
CA GLY A 48 6.00 8.36 -27.42
C GLY A 48 7.11 9.00 -26.60
N ASP A 49 7.94 9.75 -27.27
CA ASP A 49 9.08 10.53 -26.80
C ASP A 49 8.77 11.46 -25.61
N PRO A 50 9.80 11.90 -24.87
CA PRO A 50 9.62 12.78 -23.71
C PRO A 50 9.26 14.19 -24.15
N ALA A 51 8.00 14.56 -24.01
CA ALA A 51 7.55 15.93 -24.17
C ALA A 51 7.55 16.65 -22.82
N VAL A 52 8.30 17.73 -22.77
CA VAL A 52 8.29 18.80 -21.77
C VAL A 52 6.86 19.24 -21.48
N ILE A 53 6.43 19.14 -20.21
CA ILE A 53 5.21 19.80 -19.76
C ILE A 53 5.55 20.73 -18.60
N SER A 54 5.35 22.01 -18.89
CA SER A 54 5.33 23.10 -17.93
C SER A 54 3.96 23.14 -17.26
N GLY A 55 3.91 23.32 -15.96
CA GLY A 55 2.72 23.88 -15.29
C GLY A 55 2.18 23.11 -14.10
N ASP A 56 2.26 23.79 -13.00
CA ASP A 56 1.51 23.67 -11.74
C ASP A 56 1.82 22.56 -10.73
N GLY A 57 2.21 23.05 -9.60
CA GLY A 57 2.69 22.53 -8.33
C GLY A 57 1.93 21.41 -7.61
N VAL A 58 1.25 20.51 -8.30
CA VAL A 58 0.49 19.40 -7.69
C VAL A 58 1.14 18.03 -7.91
N GLU A 59 2.11 17.91 -8.82
CA GLU A 59 2.64 16.60 -9.25
C GLU A 59 3.94 16.16 -8.58
N ARG A 60 4.56 16.96 -7.72
CA ARG A 60 5.87 16.61 -7.12
C ARG A 60 5.82 15.57 -6.00
N PHE A 61 4.64 15.24 -5.48
CA PHE A 61 4.49 14.23 -4.42
C PHE A 61 4.08 12.84 -4.93
N SER A 62 3.93 12.65 -6.24
CA SER A 62 3.45 11.38 -6.83
C SER A 62 4.54 10.34 -7.08
N GLU A 63 5.83 10.66 -6.94
CA GLU A 63 6.92 9.75 -7.30
C GLU A 63 7.59 9.03 -6.12
N ILE A 64 7.24 9.35 -4.86
CA ILE A 64 7.78 8.66 -3.68
C ILE A 64 6.61 8.07 -2.87
N GLU A 65 5.68 7.42 -3.55
CA GLU A 65 4.70 6.58 -2.87
C GLU A 65 5.30 5.19 -2.69
N GLU A 66 6.06 4.98 -1.61
CA GLU A 66 6.14 3.67 -0.98
C GLU A 66 4.78 3.36 -0.32
N ASP A 67 3.71 3.43 -1.11
CA ASP A 67 2.42 2.93 -0.71
C ASP A 67 2.57 1.44 -0.52
N MET A 68 2.48 0.99 0.72
CA MET A 68 2.52 -0.43 1.01
C MET A 68 1.29 -1.06 0.34
N LEU A 69 1.54 -1.96 -0.60
CA LEU A 69 0.47 -2.63 -1.32
C LEU A 69 -0.30 -3.54 -0.37
N ILE A 70 -1.61 -3.41 -0.37
CA ILE A 70 -2.49 -4.31 0.38
C ILE A 70 -2.54 -5.64 -0.36
N SER A 71 -1.98 -6.69 0.25
CA SER A 71 -2.02 -8.04 -0.32
C SER A 71 -3.42 -8.64 -0.17
N PRO A 72 -4.00 -9.22 -1.22
CA PRO A 72 -5.31 -9.88 -1.15
C PRO A 72 -5.34 -11.07 -0.18
N ASP A 73 -4.18 -11.66 0.11
CA ASP A 73 -4.06 -12.81 1.01
C ASP A 73 -4.21 -12.42 2.51
N TYR A 74 -4.02 -11.14 2.84
CA TYR A 74 -4.11 -10.67 4.21
C TYR A 74 -5.53 -10.18 4.53
N ASN A 75 -6.44 -11.14 4.66
CA ASN A 75 -7.83 -10.92 5.05
C ASN A 75 -8.13 -11.58 6.40
N PHE A 76 -9.29 -11.27 7.01
CA PHE A 76 -9.66 -11.86 8.30
C PHE A 76 -9.91 -13.37 8.25
N ASP A 77 -10.33 -13.91 7.11
CA ASP A 77 -10.62 -15.35 6.96
C ASP A 77 -9.33 -16.18 7.00
N GLY A 78 -8.23 -15.63 6.48
CA GLY A 78 -6.90 -16.26 6.52
C GLY A 78 -6.17 -16.04 7.85
N PHE A 79 -6.69 -15.24 8.79
CA PHE A 79 -6.02 -14.94 10.04
C PHE A 79 -6.22 -16.03 11.09
N VAL A 80 -5.13 -16.59 11.60
CA VAL A 80 -5.19 -17.63 12.66
C VAL A 80 -5.45 -17.00 14.02
N ILE A 81 -6.62 -17.28 14.60
CA ILE A 81 -7.04 -16.75 15.89
C ILE A 81 -6.60 -17.69 17.01
N GLY A 82 -5.91 -17.15 18.01
CA GLY A 82 -5.51 -17.85 19.22
C GLY A 82 -5.79 -17.04 20.49
N PRO A 83 -5.52 -17.60 21.68
CA PRO A 83 -5.79 -16.91 22.95
C PRO A 83 -5.06 -15.56 23.07
N GLY A 84 -3.84 -15.46 22.52
CA GLY A 84 -3.00 -14.26 22.61
C GLY A 84 -3.37 -13.12 21.65
N ASN A 85 -4.11 -13.39 20.57
CA ASN A 85 -4.44 -12.39 19.55
C ASN A 85 -5.95 -12.16 19.37
N ARG A 86 -6.81 -12.88 20.09
CA ARG A 86 -8.27 -12.76 19.97
C ARG A 86 -8.76 -11.33 20.19
N LEU A 87 -8.20 -10.61 21.16
CA LEU A 87 -8.59 -9.23 21.44
C LEU A 87 -8.19 -8.30 20.28
N ALA A 88 -6.98 -8.46 19.76
CA ALA A 88 -6.51 -7.68 18.61
C ALA A 88 -7.38 -7.94 17.38
N HIS A 89 -7.71 -9.20 17.09
CA HIS A 89 -8.62 -9.56 16.00
C HIS A 89 -10.01 -8.93 16.18
N ALA A 90 -10.61 -9.02 17.37
CA ALA A 90 -11.92 -8.45 17.66
C ALA A 90 -11.92 -6.91 17.51
N ALA A 91 -10.86 -6.26 18.00
CA ALA A 91 -10.69 -4.81 17.84
C ALA A 91 -10.51 -4.40 16.37
N ALA A 92 -9.71 -5.14 15.62
CA ALA A 92 -9.50 -4.93 14.19
C ALA A 92 -10.82 -5.06 13.40
N THR A 93 -11.60 -6.11 13.68
CA THR A 93 -12.94 -6.31 13.08
C THR A 93 -13.90 -5.18 13.46
N ALA A 94 -13.87 -4.70 14.70
CA ALA A 94 -14.72 -3.58 15.11
C ALA A 94 -14.36 -2.27 14.40
N VAL A 95 -13.07 -2.00 14.18
CA VAL A 95 -12.59 -0.81 13.47
C VAL A 95 -12.96 -0.88 12.00
N SER A 96 -12.79 -2.02 11.33
CA SER A 96 -13.15 -2.15 9.92
C SER A 96 -14.65 -1.95 9.66
N ASN A 97 -15.51 -2.38 10.59
CA ASN A 97 -16.96 -2.19 10.48
C ASN A 97 -17.43 -0.77 10.84
N LYS A 98 -16.74 -0.10 11.77
CA LYS A 98 -17.11 1.24 12.27
C LYS A 98 -15.88 2.13 12.40
N PRO A 99 -15.26 2.53 11.29
CA PRO A 99 -14.08 3.39 11.30
C PRO A 99 -14.33 4.71 12.04
N GLY A 100 -13.35 5.15 12.81
CA GLY A 100 -13.42 6.38 13.59
C GLY A 100 -14.36 6.36 14.81
N ARG A 101 -15.19 5.31 14.97
CA ARG A 101 -16.14 5.17 16.10
C ARG A 101 -15.75 4.08 17.09
N ALA A 102 -15.17 2.98 16.60
CA ALA A 102 -14.60 1.95 17.45
C ALA A 102 -13.09 2.19 17.52
N TYR A 103 -12.51 2.18 18.71
CA TYR A 103 -11.06 2.27 18.92
C TYR A 103 -10.33 3.25 17.97
N ASN A 104 -10.38 4.53 18.25
CA ASN A 104 -9.66 5.55 17.50
C ASN A 104 -8.80 6.40 18.46
N PRO A 105 -7.45 6.24 18.41
CA PRO A 105 -6.69 5.32 17.57
C PRO A 105 -6.75 3.85 18.04
N LEU A 106 -6.60 2.91 17.11
CA LEU A 106 -6.27 1.51 17.41
C LEU A 106 -4.75 1.35 17.32
N PHE A 107 -4.13 0.89 18.39
CA PHE A 107 -2.71 0.56 18.44
C PHE A 107 -2.52 -0.93 18.69
N ILE A 108 -1.89 -1.63 17.75
CA ILE A 108 -1.59 -3.07 17.81
C ILE A 108 -0.09 -3.23 18.02
N HIS A 109 0.30 -3.80 19.16
CA HIS A 109 1.69 -4.10 19.45
C HIS A 109 1.90 -5.59 19.72
N GLY A 110 3.13 -6.06 19.53
CA GLY A 110 3.50 -7.47 19.77
C GLY A 110 4.79 -7.83 19.08
N GLY A 111 5.32 -9.00 19.36
CA GLY A 111 6.55 -9.53 18.75
C GLY A 111 6.48 -9.67 17.23
N VAL A 112 7.62 -9.92 16.62
CA VAL A 112 7.72 -10.18 15.18
C VAL A 112 6.98 -11.46 14.83
N GLY A 113 6.35 -11.51 13.64
CA GLY A 113 5.66 -12.71 13.15
C GLY A 113 4.27 -12.99 13.75
N LEU A 114 3.75 -12.13 14.63
CA LEU A 114 2.43 -12.33 15.26
C LEU A 114 1.24 -11.86 14.42
N GLY A 115 1.45 -11.46 13.16
CA GLY A 115 0.38 -11.10 12.24
C GLY A 115 -0.12 -9.66 12.39
N LYS A 116 0.68 -8.72 12.92
CA LYS A 116 0.28 -7.30 13.02
C LYS A 116 -0.05 -6.70 11.64
N THR A 117 0.85 -6.82 10.68
CA THR A 117 0.66 -6.39 9.29
C THR A 117 -0.56 -7.06 8.66
N HIS A 118 -0.76 -8.37 8.89
CA HIS A 118 -1.94 -9.10 8.43
C HIS A 118 -3.24 -8.46 8.97
N LEU A 119 -3.32 -8.16 10.26
CA LEU A 119 -4.50 -7.51 10.85
C LEU A 119 -4.72 -6.10 10.27
N LEU A 120 -3.66 -5.30 10.11
CA LEU A 120 -3.77 -3.95 9.54
C LEU A 120 -4.28 -4.00 8.10
N GLN A 121 -3.77 -4.89 7.28
CA GLN A 121 -4.24 -5.06 5.91
C GLN A 121 -5.66 -5.64 5.84
N SER A 122 -6.02 -6.57 6.74
CA SER A 122 -7.40 -7.07 6.86
C SER A 122 -8.39 -5.95 7.19
N ILE A 123 -8.00 -5.01 8.07
CA ILE A 123 -8.81 -3.80 8.34
C ILE A 123 -9.03 -3.01 7.06
N CYS A 124 -7.97 -2.72 6.32
CA CYS A 124 -8.06 -1.94 5.09
C CYS A 124 -8.97 -2.61 4.05
N GLN A 125 -8.76 -3.89 3.78
CA GLN A 125 -9.58 -4.64 2.81
C GLN A 125 -11.06 -4.65 3.19
N THR A 126 -11.35 -4.97 4.45
CA THR A 126 -12.74 -5.04 4.93
C THR A 126 -13.39 -3.65 4.93
N ALA A 127 -12.67 -2.62 5.38
CA ALA A 127 -13.19 -1.25 5.36
C ALA A 127 -13.48 -0.77 3.93
N MET A 128 -12.60 -1.06 2.95
CA MET A 128 -12.83 -0.74 1.54
C MET A 128 -14.02 -1.50 0.95
N SER A 129 -14.22 -2.75 1.33
CA SER A 129 -15.35 -3.55 0.84
C SER A 129 -16.70 -3.06 1.37
N ILE A 130 -16.75 -2.62 2.63
CA ILE A 130 -17.97 -2.13 3.28
C ILE A 130 -18.24 -0.65 2.91
N HIS A 131 -17.21 0.16 2.83
CA HIS A 131 -17.26 1.60 2.61
C HIS A 131 -16.56 1.98 1.31
N GLN A 132 -17.19 1.73 0.18
CA GLN A 132 -16.60 1.87 -1.17
C GLN A 132 -16.03 3.27 -1.50
N SER A 133 -16.50 4.32 -0.84
CA SER A 133 -16.00 5.70 -1.03
C SER A 133 -14.91 6.09 -0.05
N MET A 134 -14.51 5.21 0.88
CA MET A 134 -13.52 5.51 1.91
C MET A 134 -12.11 5.59 1.31
N ARG A 135 -11.43 6.69 1.60
CA ARG A 135 -10.03 6.92 1.20
C ARG A 135 -9.13 6.46 2.34
N ILE A 136 -8.43 5.35 2.12
CA ILE A 136 -7.51 4.77 3.09
C ILE A 136 -6.09 5.01 2.62
N TYR A 137 -5.24 5.55 3.50
CA TYR A 137 -3.82 5.66 3.28
C TYR A 137 -3.06 4.67 4.17
N TYR A 138 -2.38 3.72 3.55
CA TYR A 138 -1.58 2.69 4.23
C TYR A 138 -0.10 2.92 3.93
N VAL A 139 0.71 3.12 4.96
CA VAL A 139 2.11 3.51 4.83
C VAL A 139 2.96 2.89 5.94
N SER A 140 4.24 2.61 5.67
CA SER A 140 5.19 2.27 6.73
C SER A 140 5.54 3.51 7.58
N CYS A 141 5.90 3.30 8.84
CA CYS A 141 6.37 4.39 9.69
C CYS A 141 7.55 5.15 9.05
N ASN A 142 8.46 4.42 8.42
CA ASN A 142 9.61 5.01 7.74
C ASN A 142 9.20 5.88 6.55
N GLY A 143 8.29 5.38 5.70
CA GLY A 143 7.74 6.14 4.57
C GLY A 143 6.99 7.40 5.03
N PHE A 144 6.19 7.29 6.09
CA PHE A 144 5.52 8.45 6.69
C PHE A 144 6.52 9.50 7.20
N MET A 145 7.58 9.07 7.90
CA MET A 145 8.62 9.97 8.42
C MET A 145 9.41 10.64 7.31
N THR A 146 9.72 9.93 6.23
CA THR A 146 10.40 10.50 5.06
C THR A 146 9.57 11.63 4.46
N GLN A 147 8.29 11.38 4.16
CA GLN A 147 7.37 12.40 3.62
C GLN A 147 7.22 13.60 4.57
N PHE A 148 7.15 13.35 5.88
CA PHE A 148 7.08 14.41 6.88
C PHE A 148 8.34 15.29 6.86
N LEU A 149 9.53 14.68 6.86
CA LEU A 149 10.81 15.41 6.85
C LEU A 149 10.99 16.21 5.55
N GLU A 150 10.61 15.65 4.42
CA GLU A 150 10.62 16.36 3.12
C GLU A 150 9.72 17.59 3.15
N ALA A 151 8.51 17.46 3.67
CA ALA A 151 7.58 18.58 3.81
C ALA A 151 8.10 19.67 4.77
N VAL A 152 8.81 19.29 5.84
CA VAL A 152 9.47 20.22 6.75
C VAL A 152 10.60 20.96 6.04
N GLN A 153 11.47 20.24 5.33
CA GLN A 153 12.60 20.82 4.61
C GLN A 153 12.16 21.75 3.47
N ALA A 154 11.07 21.39 2.77
CA ALA A 154 10.49 22.22 1.73
C ALA A 154 9.65 23.40 2.25
N GLY A 155 9.36 23.45 3.56
CA GLY A 155 8.45 24.47 4.13
C GLY A 155 6.98 24.23 3.77
N GLU A 156 6.62 23.03 3.29
CA GLU A 156 5.31 22.68 2.72
C GLU A 156 4.40 21.94 3.72
N MET A 157 4.57 22.18 5.02
CA MET A 157 3.78 21.53 6.07
C MET A 157 2.26 21.72 5.94
N SER A 158 1.83 22.80 5.31
CA SER A 158 0.39 23.03 5.06
C SER A 158 -0.16 22.04 4.02
N LEU A 159 0.60 21.76 2.96
CA LEU A 159 0.24 20.78 1.93
C LEU A 159 0.23 19.36 2.52
N PHE A 160 1.26 19.02 3.29
CA PHE A 160 1.33 17.75 4.01
C PHE A 160 0.08 17.52 4.88
N ARG A 161 -0.27 18.50 5.74
CA ARG A 161 -1.47 18.39 6.59
C ARG A 161 -2.75 18.27 5.79
N ASN A 162 -2.89 19.02 4.70
CA ASN A 162 -4.08 18.97 3.85
C ASN A 162 -4.21 17.62 3.17
N ARG A 163 -3.09 17.04 2.68
CA ARG A 163 -3.06 15.69 2.12
C ARG A 163 -3.57 14.66 3.13
N PHE A 164 -2.98 14.62 4.33
CA PHE A 164 -3.36 13.63 5.35
C PHE A 164 -4.79 13.82 5.88
N ARG A 165 -5.30 15.05 5.92
CA ARG A 165 -6.70 15.33 6.27
C ARG A 165 -7.68 14.91 5.17
N SER A 166 -7.23 14.70 3.98
CA SER A 166 -8.08 14.25 2.88
C SER A 166 -8.44 12.77 2.97
N PHE A 167 -7.71 11.96 3.75
CA PHE A 167 -7.99 10.55 3.96
C PHE A 167 -8.98 10.35 5.11
N ASP A 168 -9.81 9.32 4.98
CA ASP A 168 -10.80 8.96 6.00
C ASP A 168 -10.20 7.99 7.03
N MET A 169 -9.16 7.24 6.64
CA MET A 169 -8.40 6.34 7.51
C MET A 169 -6.90 6.43 7.16
N LEU A 170 -6.08 6.57 8.20
CA LEU A 170 -4.62 6.46 8.11
C LEU A 170 -4.17 5.21 8.86
N VAL A 171 -3.41 4.38 8.17
CA VAL A 171 -2.81 3.17 8.75
C VAL A 171 -1.30 3.25 8.62
N ILE A 172 -0.61 3.20 9.76
CA ILE A 172 0.86 3.24 9.83
C ILE A 172 1.33 1.89 10.37
N ASP A 173 2.14 1.20 9.58
CA ASP A 173 2.74 -0.08 9.97
C ASP A 173 4.22 0.07 10.32
N ASP A 174 4.79 -0.98 10.93
CA ASP A 174 6.22 -1.07 11.29
C ASP A 174 6.73 0.11 12.15
N ILE A 175 5.97 0.45 13.19
CA ILE A 175 6.42 1.43 14.21
C ILE A 175 7.45 0.75 15.12
N HIS A 176 8.71 1.19 15.03
CA HIS A 176 9.85 0.72 15.81
C HIS A 176 10.27 1.75 16.84
#